data_d94c49bd4b02d62a1044783228ebbebd
#
_entry.id   d94c49bd4b02d62a1044783228ebbebd
#
_cell.length_a   1.000
_cell.length_b   1.000
_cell.length_c   1.000
_cell.angle_alpha   90.00
_cell.angle_beta   90.00
_cell.angle_gamma   90.00
#
_symmetry.space_group_name_H-M   'P 1'
#
loop_
_entity.id
_entity.type
_entity.pdbx_description
1 polymer ?
#
loop_
_entity_poly.entity_id
_entity_poly.type
_entity_poly.pdbx_seq_one_letter_code
_entity_poly.pdbx_strand_id
1 'polypeptide(L)'
;NNKTIVDLANRIDASQEDEISFMENWLNSRDEDISVNHDGHHMQIGMAGMASEAELKKLENSESTDFDKLFLQLMISHHDGALKMVKDLKEYPGAAYDPILNEFISDLVNDQSIEIERMNIIAVNLSDDPRSKLSAGHHDAEEAILNLEKVASLKKPIGFYNPNNPKSKGIKNPEEENKNNNTDKTIEDKSRSLRSPILSFANTDMAFRDNVLVAGNYLSLIHI
;
A
#
# COMPACT_ATOMS: atom_id res chain seq x y z
N ASN A 1 -28.85 4.98 -1.29
CA ASN A 1 -27.74 5.06 -0.36
C ASN A 1 -27.00 3.73 -0.31
N ASN A 2 -25.70 3.76 -0.52
CA ASN A 2 -24.84 2.59 -0.42
C ASN A 2 -24.66 2.22 1.07
N LYS A 3 -25.23 1.09 1.47
CA LYS A 3 -25.19 0.65 2.87
C LYS A 3 -23.75 0.53 3.41
N THR A 4 -22.82 0.04 2.59
CA THR A 4 -21.42 -0.11 2.97
C THR A 4 -20.77 1.24 3.33
N ILE A 5 -21.09 2.29 2.57
CA ILE A 5 -20.58 3.65 2.84
C ILE A 5 -21.22 4.23 4.11
N VAL A 6 -22.51 4.01 4.31
CA VAL A 6 -23.21 4.47 5.53
C VAL A 6 -22.65 3.77 6.77
N ASP A 7 -22.49 2.44 6.71
CA ASP A 7 -21.92 1.66 7.83
C ASP A 7 -20.46 2.06 8.12
N LEU A 8 -19.68 2.39 7.08
CA LEU A 8 -18.33 2.94 7.22
C LEU A 8 -18.34 4.31 7.90
N ALA A 9 -19.17 5.24 7.39
CA ALA A 9 -19.27 6.59 7.94
C ALA A 9 -19.67 6.57 9.44
N ASN A 10 -20.64 5.75 9.81
CA ASN A 10 -21.05 5.62 11.20
C ASN A 10 -19.94 5.08 12.13
N ARG A 11 -19.08 4.19 11.62
CA ARG A 11 -17.93 3.70 12.41
C ARG A 11 -16.86 4.76 12.57
N ILE A 12 -16.55 5.50 11.49
CA ILE A 12 -15.60 6.60 11.53
C ILE A 12 -16.08 7.68 12.50
N ASP A 13 -17.36 8.04 12.44
CA ASP A 13 -17.98 9.03 13.33
C ASP A 13 -17.80 8.65 14.81
N ALA A 14 -18.13 7.39 15.16
CA ALA A 14 -17.97 6.87 16.52
C ALA A 14 -16.50 6.84 16.97
N SER A 15 -15.57 6.41 16.09
CA SER A 15 -14.14 6.36 16.40
C SER A 15 -13.59 7.79 16.65
N GLN A 16 -13.95 8.73 15.79
CA GLN A 16 -13.48 10.12 15.92
C GLN A 16 -14.09 10.84 17.14
N GLU A 17 -15.32 10.51 17.53
CA GLU A 17 -15.90 11.03 18.77
C GLU A 17 -15.09 10.61 20.01
N ASP A 18 -14.66 9.34 20.07
CA ASP A 18 -13.81 8.83 21.15
C ASP A 18 -12.42 9.50 21.13
N GLU A 19 -11.81 9.66 19.96
CA GLU A 19 -10.52 10.33 19.78
C GLU A 19 -10.57 11.80 20.22
N ILE A 20 -11.60 12.53 19.82
CA ILE A 20 -11.82 13.94 20.21
C ILE A 20 -12.00 14.03 21.73
N SER A 21 -12.86 13.18 22.30
CA SER A 21 -13.11 13.16 23.74
C SER A 21 -11.84 12.87 24.53
N PHE A 22 -10.99 11.98 24.06
CA PHE A 22 -9.69 11.72 24.66
C PHE A 22 -8.79 12.96 24.64
N MET A 23 -8.65 13.62 23.46
CA MET A 23 -7.80 14.80 23.31
C MET A 23 -8.27 15.96 24.19
N GLU A 24 -9.57 16.22 24.25
CA GLU A 24 -10.16 17.24 25.11
C GLU A 24 -9.88 16.95 26.60
N ASN A 25 -10.09 15.73 27.04
CA ASN A 25 -9.83 15.32 28.43
C ASN A 25 -8.35 15.42 28.76
N TRP A 26 -7.46 15.03 27.84
CA TRP A 26 -6.01 15.12 28.01
C TRP A 26 -5.53 16.56 28.14
N LEU A 27 -6.03 17.49 27.32
CA LEU A 27 -5.74 18.93 27.39
C LEU A 27 -6.30 19.54 28.67
N ASN A 28 -7.56 19.29 29.01
CA ASN A 28 -8.20 19.78 30.21
C ASN A 28 -7.46 19.35 31.50
N SER A 29 -6.91 18.12 31.52
CA SER A 29 -6.15 17.62 32.66
C SER A 29 -4.81 18.36 32.88
N ARG A 30 -4.42 19.22 31.95
CA ARG A 30 -3.20 20.03 31.94
C ARG A 30 -3.46 21.53 32.00
N ASP A 31 -4.72 21.91 32.25
CA ASP A 31 -5.19 23.30 32.27
C ASP A 31 -4.92 24.03 30.94
N GLU A 32 -4.85 23.27 29.82
CA GLU A 32 -4.73 23.85 28.48
C GLU A 32 -6.10 24.28 27.95
N ASP A 33 -6.14 25.47 27.34
CA ASP A 33 -7.37 25.99 26.75
C ASP A 33 -7.74 25.28 25.45
N ILE A 34 -8.88 24.59 25.47
CA ILE A 34 -9.47 23.93 24.30
C ILE A 34 -10.37 24.84 23.48
N SER A 35 -10.63 26.10 23.97
CA SER A 35 -11.38 27.09 23.20
C SER A 35 -10.56 27.54 22.00
N VAL A 36 -10.75 26.89 20.87
CA VAL A 36 -10.27 27.40 19.60
C VAL A 36 -11.08 28.62 19.30
N ASN A 37 -10.47 29.81 19.41
CA ASN A 37 -11.07 31.02 18.87
C ASN A 37 -11.25 30.83 17.37
N HIS A 38 -12.45 30.42 16.97
CA HIS A 38 -12.92 30.36 15.59
C HIS A 38 -13.10 31.76 15.00
N ASP A 39 -12.20 32.69 15.27
CA ASP A 39 -12.06 33.87 14.45
C ASP A 39 -11.60 33.39 13.06
N GLY A 40 -12.59 33.31 12.15
CA GLY A 40 -12.63 32.60 10.89
C GLY A 40 -11.51 32.90 9.85
N HIS A 41 -10.35 33.39 10.29
CA HIS A 41 -9.21 33.70 9.42
C HIS A 41 -8.02 32.78 9.54
N HIS A 42 -7.97 31.87 10.53
CA HIS A 42 -6.82 30.95 10.68
C HIS A 42 -7.08 29.51 10.22
N MET A 43 -8.32 29.13 9.91
CA MET A 43 -8.68 27.79 9.45
C MET A 43 -8.33 27.51 7.98
N GLN A 44 -7.88 28.48 7.21
CA GLN A 44 -7.53 28.31 5.79
C GLN A 44 -6.06 28.03 5.50
N ILE A 45 -5.19 28.02 6.50
CA ILE A 45 -3.79 27.73 6.28
C ILE A 45 -3.51 26.27 6.61
N GLY A 46 -3.90 25.38 5.66
CA GLY A 46 -3.06 24.23 5.37
C GLY A 46 -2.99 23.11 6.40
N MET A 47 -4.05 22.82 7.18
CA MET A 47 -4.08 21.53 7.87
C MET A 47 -4.07 20.41 6.84
N ALA A 48 -3.08 19.50 6.96
CA ALA A 48 -2.94 18.40 6.04
C ALA A 48 -4.23 17.57 6.00
N GLY A 49 -4.69 17.24 4.80
CA GLY A 49 -5.84 16.36 4.60
C GLY A 49 -7.23 16.99 4.74
N MET A 50 -7.33 18.26 5.11
CA MET A 50 -8.63 18.93 5.18
C MET A 50 -9.19 19.20 3.78
N ALA A 51 -10.46 18.83 3.58
CA ALA A 51 -11.17 19.13 2.36
C ALA A 51 -11.46 20.65 2.26
N SER A 52 -11.24 21.21 1.08
CA SER A 52 -11.59 22.61 0.78
C SER A 52 -13.11 22.80 0.69
N GLU A 53 -13.58 24.05 0.86
CA GLU A 53 -15.00 24.37 0.65
C GLU A 53 -15.51 23.97 -0.74
N ALA A 54 -14.67 24.08 -1.77
CA ALA A 54 -15.02 23.67 -3.12
C ALA A 54 -15.21 22.15 -3.24
N GLU A 55 -14.40 21.36 -2.54
CA GLU A 55 -14.52 19.90 -2.50
C GLU A 55 -15.74 19.47 -1.69
N LEU A 56 -16.01 20.10 -0.55
CA LEU A 56 -17.22 19.84 0.23
C LEU A 56 -18.48 20.18 -0.56
N LYS A 57 -18.49 21.31 -1.25
CA LYS A 57 -19.60 21.69 -2.12
C LYS A 57 -19.77 20.73 -3.30
N LYS A 58 -18.66 20.20 -3.86
CA LYS A 58 -18.70 19.18 -4.88
C LYS A 58 -19.28 17.87 -4.33
N LEU A 59 -18.91 17.47 -3.12
CA LEU A 59 -19.45 16.30 -2.44
C LEU A 59 -20.96 16.45 -2.20
N GLU A 60 -21.40 17.58 -1.71
CA GLU A 60 -22.82 17.89 -1.46
C GLU A 60 -23.67 17.79 -2.74
N ASN A 61 -23.12 18.19 -3.89
CA ASN A 61 -23.80 18.14 -5.18
C ASN A 61 -23.57 16.83 -5.96
N SER A 62 -22.83 15.86 -5.41
CA SER A 62 -22.63 14.56 -6.02
C SER A 62 -23.69 13.56 -5.57
N GLU A 63 -23.95 12.54 -6.39
CA GLU A 63 -24.97 11.53 -6.12
C GLU A 63 -24.44 10.13 -6.43
N SER A 64 -25.09 9.12 -5.83
CA SER A 64 -24.82 7.70 -6.10
C SER A 64 -23.33 7.33 -5.98
N THR A 65 -22.78 6.65 -6.96
CA THR A 65 -21.39 6.17 -6.98
C THR A 65 -20.37 7.32 -7.01
N ASP A 66 -20.71 8.46 -7.59
CA ASP A 66 -19.81 9.62 -7.63
C ASP A 66 -19.67 10.25 -6.24
N PHE A 67 -20.77 10.30 -5.47
CA PHE A 67 -20.73 10.66 -4.06
C PHE A 67 -19.85 9.69 -3.27
N ASP A 68 -20.08 8.39 -3.42
CA ASP A 68 -19.34 7.34 -2.70
C ASP A 68 -17.83 7.44 -2.98
N LYS A 69 -17.45 7.59 -4.25
CA LYS A 69 -16.04 7.72 -4.66
C LYS A 69 -15.39 8.99 -4.09
N LEU A 70 -16.08 10.12 -4.18
CA LEU A 70 -15.55 11.40 -3.68
C LEU A 70 -15.49 11.43 -2.16
N PHE A 71 -16.49 10.89 -1.45
CA PHE A 71 -16.47 10.74 0.00
C PHE A 71 -15.26 9.93 0.46
N LEU A 72 -15.03 8.75 -0.13
CA LEU A 72 -13.87 7.91 0.19
C LEU A 72 -12.54 8.64 -0.06
N GLN A 73 -12.43 9.33 -1.21
CA GLN A 73 -11.22 10.08 -1.54
C GLN A 73 -10.91 11.18 -0.51
N LEU A 74 -11.91 11.96 -0.13
CA LEU A 74 -11.75 13.05 0.84
C LEU A 74 -11.46 12.49 2.24
N MET A 75 -12.13 11.41 2.63
CA MET A 75 -11.93 10.79 3.93
C MET A 75 -10.55 10.13 4.05
N ILE A 76 -10.06 9.45 3.00
CA ILE A 76 -8.69 8.92 2.94
C ILE A 76 -7.68 10.06 3.10
N SER A 77 -7.87 11.17 2.37
CA SER A 77 -7.00 12.35 2.49
C SER A 77 -7.02 12.93 3.91
N HIS A 78 -8.18 12.95 4.56
CA HIS A 78 -8.34 13.42 5.94
C HIS A 78 -7.56 12.54 6.92
N HIS A 79 -7.66 11.23 6.81
CA HIS A 79 -6.93 10.27 7.65
C HIS A 79 -5.41 10.34 7.41
N ASP A 80 -4.97 10.45 6.15
CA ASP A 80 -3.56 10.68 5.81
C ASP A 80 -3.03 11.97 6.44
N GLY A 81 -3.88 13.01 6.51
CA GLY A 81 -3.58 14.26 7.20
C GLY A 81 -3.33 14.06 8.70
N ALA A 82 -4.15 13.24 9.37
CA ALA A 82 -3.96 12.90 10.78
C ALA A 82 -2.64 12.14 11.01
N LEU A 83 -2.34 11.15 10.16
CA LEU A 83 -1.06 10.43 10.21
C LEU A 83 0.14 11.36 10.03
N LYS A 84 0.02 12.34 9.11
CA LYS A 84 1.05 13.34 8.91
C LYS A 84 1.23 14.23 10.15
N MET A 85 0.15 14.68 10.77
CA MET A 85 0.22 15.49 12.00
C MET A 85 0.90 14.73 13.14
N VAL A 86 0.60 13.44 13.33
CA VAL A 86 1.30 12.60 14.32
C VAL A 86 2.79 12.47 13.98
N LYS A 87 3.12 12.29 12.71
CA LYS A 87 4.52 12.25 12.27
C LYS A 87 5.24 13.55 12.60
N ASP A 88 4.64 14.67 12.23
CA ASP A 88 5.19 16.00 12.48
C ASP A 88 5.36 16.25 14.00
N LEU A 89 4.39 15.83 14.83
CA LEU A 89 4.49 15.89 16.29
C LEU A 89 5.70 15.12 16.82
N LYS A 90 5.93 13.91 16.31
CA LYS A 90 7.05 13.05 16.74
C LYS A 90 8.43 13.58 16.31
N GLU A 91 8.50 14.52 15.37
CA GLU A 91 9.75 15.19 14.97
C GLU A 91 10.22 16.19 16.03
N TYR A 92 9.34 16.67 16.93
CA TYR A 92 9.71 17.57 18.01
C TYR A 92 10.23 16.77 19.23
N PRO A 93 11.48 17.00 19.66
CA PRO A 93 12.06 16.31 20.81
C PRO A 93 11.20 16.50 22.07
N GLY A 94 10.77 15.41 22.67
CA GLY A 94 10.00 15.44 23.91
C GLY A 94 8.48 15.57 23.75
N ALA A 95 7.96 15.85 22.56
CA ALA A 95 6.53 16.08 22.35
C ALA A 95 5.65 14.86 22.68
N ALA A 96 6.15 13.66 22.55
CA ALA A 96 5.43 12.41 22.83
C ALA A 96 6.01 11.62 24.01
N TYR A 97 6.62 12.28 25.00
CA TYR A 97 7.20 11.61 26.19
C TYR A 97 6.16 11.27 27.26
N ASP A 98 4.98 11.91 27.21
CA ASP A 98 3.88 11.52 28.08
C ASP A 98 3.42 10.10 27.70
N PRO A 99 3.42 9.13 28.63
CA PRO A 99 3.10 7.75 28.31
C PRO A 99 1.67 7.58 27.79
N ILE A 100 0.72 8.34 28.34
CA ILE A 100 -0.70 8.28 27.97
C ILE A 100 -0.89 8.84 26.57
N LEU A 101 -0.25 9.98 26.27
CA LEU A 101 -0.26 10.54 24.92
C LEU A 101 0.44 9.62 23.91
N ASN A 102 1.55 9.01 24.28
CA ASN A 102 2.28 8.09 23.41
C ASN A 102 1.46 6.85 23.05
N GLU A 103 0.75 6.27 24.01
CA GLU A 103 -0.18 5.16 23.79
C GLU A 103 -1.29 5.60 22.84
N PHE A 104 -1.96 6.71 23.13
CA PHE A 104 -3.02 7.26 22.28
C PHE A 104 -2.57 7.50 20.83
N ILE A 105 -1.43 8.17 20.60
CA ILE A 105 -0.95 8.40 19.24
C ILE A 105 -0.55 7.09 18.53
N SER A 106 -0.16 6.06 19.26
CA SER A 106 0.16 4.76 18.66
C SER A 106 -1.10 4.03 18.21
N ASP A 107 -2.15 4.08 19.03
CA ASP A 107 -3.46 3.54 18.70
C ASP A 107 -4.10 4.31 17.55
N LEU A 108 -4.06 5.65 17.60
CA LEU A 108 -4.54 6.52 16.52
C LEU A 108 -3.88 6.17 15.17
N VAL A 109 -2.55 6.01 15.13
CA VAL A 109 -1.84 5.65 13.89
C VAL A 109 -2.32 4.30 13.36
N ASN A 110 -2.51 3.33 14.24
CA ASN A 110 -2.98 2.00 13.87
C ASN A 110 -4.41 2.05 13.31
N ASP A 111 -5.32 2.71 14.02
CA ASP A 111 -6.73 2.78 13.66
C ASP A 111 -6.94 3.57 12.37
N GLN A 112 -6.32 4.74 12.22
CA GLN A 112 -6.36 5.54 10.99
C GLN A 112 -5.79 4.75 9.79
N SER A 113 -4.71 3.98 9.97
CA SER A 113 -4.12 3.16 8.92
C SER A 113 -5.05 2.03 8.48
N ILE A 114 -5.71 1.36 9.43
CA ILE A 114 -6.69 0.30 9.15
C ILE A 114 -7.93 0.87 8.43
N GLU A 115 -8.37 2.06 8.82
CA GLU A 115 -9.49 2.72 8.16
C GLU A 115 -9.17 3.13 6.73
N ILE A 116 -7.98 3.67 6.48
CA ILE A 116 -7.49 3.96 5.11
C ILE A 116 -7.49 2.68 4.26
N GLU A 117 -6.98 1.57 4.79
CA GLU A 117 -6.98 0.29 4.06
C GLU A 117 -8.40 -0.18 3.71
N ARG A 118 -9.34 -0.10 4.66
CA ARG A 118 -10.75 -0.44 4.43
C ARG A 118 -11.38 0.47 3.36
N MET A 119 -11.14 1.78 3.44
CA MET A 119 -11.64 2.73 2.45
C MET A 119 -11.07 2.46 1.06
N ASN A 120 -9.78 2.14 0.96
CA ASN A 120 -9.15 1.77 -0.30
C ASN A 120 -9.77 0.50 -0.91
N ILE A 121 -10.05 -0.52 -0.11
CA ILE A 121 -10.73 -1.74 -0.57
C ILE A 121 -12.11 -1.41 -1.14
N ILE A 122 -12.87 -0.56 -0.47
CA ILE A 122 -14.20 -0.14 -0.95
C ILE A 122 -14.07 0.68 -2.23
N ALA A 123 -13.11 1.61 -2.29
CA ALA A 123 -12.86 2.44 -3.48
C ALA A 123 -12.47 1.60 -4.71
N VAL A 124 -11.64 0.58 -4.51
CA VAL A 124 -11.28 -0.38 -5.57
C VAL A 124 -12.52 -1.10 -6.10
N ASN A 125 -13.43 -1.54 -5.22
CA ASN A 125 -14.67 -2.22 -5.62
C ASN A 125 -15.63 -1.29 -6.39
N LEU A 126 -15.60 0.01 -6.13
CA LEU A 126 -16.38 1.03 -6.84
C LEU A 126 -15.71 1.50 -8.15
N SER A 127 -14.48 1.07 -8.40
CA SER A 127 -13.74 1.47 -9.60
C SER A 127 -14.29 0.79 -10.85
N ASP A 128 -14.37 1.55 -11.92
CA ASP A 128 -14.67 1.06 -13.26
C ASP A 128 -13.39 0.62 -14.01
N ASP A 129 -12.22 0.83 -13.41
CA ASP A 129 -10.95 0.40 -13.98
C ASP A 129 -10.88 -1.14 -13.99
N PRO A 130 -10.72 -1.76 -15.17
CA PRO A 130 -10.66 -3.22 -15.27
C PRO A 130 -9.51 -3.82 -14.44
N ARG A 131 -8.46 -3.05 -14.14
CA ARG A 131 -7.34 -3.49 -13.30
C ARG A 131 -7.72 -3.70 -11.84
N SER A 132 -8.77 -3.04 -11.37
CA SER A 132 -9.24 -3.14 -9.97
C SER A 132 -9.87 -4.50 -9.65
N LYS A 133 -10.28 -5.27 -10.66
CA LYS A 133 -11.03 -6.53 -10.53
C LYS A 133 -10.20 -7.76 -10.92
N LEU A 134 -8.92 -7.57 -11.23
CA LEU A 134 -8.04 -8.66 -11.64
C LEU A 134 -7.78 -9.61 -10.48
N SER A 135 -7.97 -10.91 -10.72
CA SER A 135 -7.59 -11.94 -9.76
C SER A 135 -6.08 -12.15 -9.74
N ALA A 136 -5.53 -12.28 -8.54
CA ALA A 136 -4.14 -12.65 -8.36
C ALA A 136 -3.95 -14.15 -8.66
N GLY A 137 -2.83 -14.49 -9.31
CA GLY A 137 -2.47 -15.88 -9.60
C GLY A 137 -0.99 -16.01 -9.91
N HIS A 138 -0.42 -17.20 -9.73
CA HIS A 138 0.99 -17.43 -10.04
C HIS A 138 1.22 -17.72 -11.53
N HIS A 139 0.28 -18.44 -12.16
CA HIS A 139 0.32 -18.80 -13.57
C HIS A 139 -0.96 -18.41 -14.32
N ASP A 140 -1.96 -17.98 -13.61
CA ASP A 140 -3.34 -17.76 -14.01
C ASP A 140 -3.88 -16.40 -13.54
N ALA A 141 -2.98 -15.48 -13.18
CA ALA A 141 -3.36 -14.10 -12.90
C ALA A 141 -4.10 -13.50 -14.10
N GLU A 142 -5.21 -12.84 -13.82
CA GLU A 142 -5.95 -12.12 -14.83
C GLU A 142 -5.17 -10.91 -15.35
N GLU A 143 -5.48 -10.47 -16.56
CA GLU A 143 -4.77 -9.42 -17.26
C GLU A 143 -5.74 -8.35 -17.76
N ALA A 144 -5.38 -7.09 -17.63
CA ALA A 144 -6.05 -5.98 -18.28
C ALA A 144 -5.14 -5.41 -19.38
N ILE A 145 -5.65 -5.36 -20.60
CA ILE A 145 -4.91 -4.90 -21.78
C ILE A 145 -5.72 -3.78 -22.44
N LEU A 146 -5.04 -2.67 -22.73
CA LEU A 146 -5.63 -1.53 -23.44
C LEU A 146 -4.72 -1.13 -24.61
N ASN A 147 -5.28 -1.10 -25.83
CA ASN A 147 -4.55 -0.73 -27.05
C ASN A 147 -3.33 -1.60 -27.39
N LEU A 148 -3.27 -2.81 -26.84
CA LEU A 148 -2.26 -3.83 -27.09
C LEU A 148 -2.94 -5.17 -27.29
N GLU A 149 -2.28 -6.09 -27.99
CA GLU A 149 -2.70 -7.49 -28.13
C GLU A 149 -1.65 -8.38 -27.52
N LYS A 150 -2.05 -9.31 -26.64
CA LYS A 150 -1.14 -10.31 -26.09
C LYS A 150 -0.93 -11.41 -27.12
N VAL A 151 0.24 -11.41 -27.75
CA VAL A 151 0.60 -12.41 -28.77
C VAL A 151 0.91 -13.77 -28.14
N ALA A 152 1.63 -13.80 -27.02
CA ALA A 152 2.00 -15.03 -26.35
C ALA A 152 2.34 -14.79 -24.86
N SER A 153 2.23 -15.87 -24.07
CA SER A 153 2.74 -15.94 -22.71
C SER A 153 3.59 -17.19 -22.55
N LEU A 154 4.87 -17.00 -22.36
CA LEU A 154 5.81 -18.10 -22.23
C LEU A 154 6.06 -18.40 -20.77
N LYS A 155 5.74 -19.61 -20.34
CA LYS A 155 6.02 -20.06 -18.98
C LYS A 155 7.51 -20.33 -18.81
N LYS A 156 7.99 -20.22 -17.57
CA LYS A 156 9.34 -20.60 -17.19
C LYS A 156 9.66 -22.03 -17.68
N PRO A 157 10.78 -22.26 -18.36
CA PRO A 157 11.13 -23.59 -18.87
C PRO A 157 11.25 -24.61 -17.74
N ILE A 158 10.93 -25.88 -18.07
CA ILE A 158 11.11 -26.99 -17.14
C ILE A 158 12.60 -27.12 -16.81
N GLY A 159 12.92 -27.30 -15.54
CA GLY A 159 14.31 -27.40 -15.06
C GLY A 159 14.83 -26.12 -14.36
N PHE A 160 14.21 -24.97 -14.59
CA PHE A 160 14.59 -23.74 -13.87
C PHE A 160 13.97 -23.64 -12.48
N TYR A 161 12.88 -24.36 -12.22
CA TYR A 161 12.26 -24.45 -10.91
C TYR A 161 11.45 -25.75 -10.80
N ASN A 162 11.20 -26.18 -9.57
CA ASN A 162 10.33 -27.33 -9.32
C ASN A 162 8.87 -26.82 -9.12
N PRO A 163 7.93 -27.12 -10.02
CA PRO A 163 6.55 -26.66 -9.90
C PRO A 163 5.83 -27.22 -8.67
N ASN A 164 6.27 -28.39 -8.18
CA ASN A 164 5.72 -29.03 -6.97
C ASN A 164 6.33 -28.46 -5.68
N ASN A 165 7.44 -27.75 -5.78
CA ASN A 165 8.09 -27.07 -4.67
C ASN A 165 8.70 -25.74 -5.14
N PRO A 166 7.88 -24.70 -5.36
CA PRO A 166 8.33 -23.42 -5.91
C PRO A 166 9.32 -22.68 -4.99
N LYS A 167 9.38 -23.05 -3.72
CA LYS A 167 10.32 -22.50 -2.74
C LYS A 167 11.65 -23.25 -2.68
N SER A 168 11.78 -24.39 -3.36
CA SER A 168 13.04 -25.13 -3.37
C SER A 168 14.12 -24.29 -4.06
N LYS A 169 15.33 -24.36 -3.55
CA LYS A 169 16.51 -23.81 -4.24
C LYS A 169 16.60 -24.46 -5.62
N GLY A 170 16.80 -23.65 -6.67
CA GLY A 170 17.00 -24.16 -8.03
C GLY A 170 18.09 -25.23 -8.08
N ILE A 171 18.10 -26.00 -9.17
CA ILE A 171 19.11 -27.06 -9.41
C ILE A 171 20.48 -26.43 -9.24
N LYS A 172 21.20 -26.84 -8.22
CA LYS A 172 22.59 -26.44 -8.03
C LYS A 172 23.42 -27.05 -9.18
N ASN A 173 24.26 -26.23 -9.77
CA ASN A 173 25.22 -26.71 -10.75
C ASN A 173 26.19 -27.69 -10.03
N PRO A 174 26.38 -28.92 -10.53
CA PRO A 174 27.25 -29.89 -9.87
C PRO A 174 28.69 -29.38 -9.63
N GLU A 175 29.15 -28.41 -10.41
CA GLU A 175 30.45 -27.75 -10.24
C GLU A 175 30.53 -26.81 -9.03
N GLU A 176 29.39 -26.35 -8.48
CA GLU A 176 29.37 -25.47 -7.30
C GLU A 176 29.40 -26.25 -5.97
N GLU A 177 29.03 -27.54 -5.97
CA GLU A 177 29.09 -28.36 -4.75
C GLU A 177 30.51 -28.62 -4.24
N ASN A 178 31.49 -28.62 -5.14
CA ASN A 178 32.89 -28.86 -4.77
C ASN A 178 33.66 -27.63 -4.24
N LYS A 179 33.09 -26.42 -4.35
CA LYS A 179 33.74 -25.19 -3.88
C LYS A 179 33.33 -24.71 -2.50
N ASN A 180 32.35 -25.34 -1.84
CA ASN A 180 31.70 -24.81 -0.66
C ASN A 180 32.14 -25.42 0.68
N ASN A 181 33.28 -26.10 0.75
CA ASN A 181 33.73 -26.68 2.03
C ASN A 181 34.65 -25.79 2.89
N ASN A 182 35.01 -24.59 2.42
CA ASN A 182 35.87 -23.73 3.25
C ASN A 182 35.75 -22.28 2.79
N THR A 183 34.77 -21.50 3.30
CA THR A 183 34.95 -20.05 3.48
C THR A 183 33.73 -19.45 4.17
N ASP A 184 33.94 -18.50 5.06
CA ASP A 184 32.95 -17.62 5.67
C ASP A 184 32.01 -17.04 4.59
N LYS A 185 30.74 -17.42 4.66
CA LYS A 185 29.72 -16.87 3.75
C LYS A 185 29.52 -15.39 4.07
N THR A 186 29.84 -14.54 3.13
CA THR A 186 29.59 -13.10 3.23
C THR A 186 28.08 -12.80 3.33
N ILE A 187 27.73 -11.61 3.78
CA ILE A 187 26.33 -11.15 3.88
C ILE A 187 25.63 -11.20 2.51
N GLU A 188 26.39 -10.97 1.43
CA GLU A 188 25.87 -11.07 0.06
C GLU A 188 25.50 -12.49 -0.36
N ASP A 189 26.28 -13.51 0.03
CA ASP A 189 25.94 -14.91 -0.23
C ASP A 189 24.71 -15.35 0.55
N LYS A 190 24.52 -14.85 1.77
CA LYS A 190 23.31 -15.09 2.57
C LYS A 190 22.09 -14.44 1.93
N SER A 191 22.20 -13.25 1.37
CA SER A 191 21.10 -12.55 0.72
C SER A 191 20.68 -13.22 -0.60
N ARG A 192 21.64 -13.74 -1.38
CA ARG A 192 21.36 -14.53 -2.60
C ARG A 192 20.67 -15.87 -2.27
N SER A 193 21.03 -16.49 -1.15
CA SER A 193 20.40 -17.76 -0.72
C SER A 193 18.93 -17.60 -0.27
N LEU A 194 18.50 -16.38 0.05
CA LEU A 194 17.14 -16.06 0.47
C LEU A 194 16.19 -15.75 -0.71
N ARG A 195 16.74 -15.53 -1.92
CA ARG A 195 15.90 -15.26 -3.09
C ARG A 195 15.16 -16.52 -3.53
N SER A 196 13.84 -16.41 -3.67
CA SER A 196 13.03 -17.47 -4.27
C SER A 196 13.54 -17.79 -5.68
N PRO A 197 13.68 -19.06 -6.07
CA PRO A 197 14.02 -19.45 -7.45
C PRO A 197 13.08 -18.83 -8.50
N ILE A 198 11.85 -18.56 -8.13
CA ILE A 198 10.87 -17.86 -8.97
C ILE A 198 11.34 -16.44 -9.30
N LEU A 199 11.92 -15.72 -8.32
CA LEU A 199 12.41 -14.36 -8.49
C LEU A 199 13.83 -14.30 -9.11
N SER A 200 14.54 -15.42 -9.15
CA SER A 200 15.89 -15.49 -9.73
C SER A 200 15.90 -15.59 -11.27
N PHE A 201 14.72 -15.87 -11.86
CA PHE A 201 14.57 -15.87 -13.31
C PHE A 201 14.12 -14.50 -13.78
N ALA A 202 15.06 -13.63 -14.05
CA ALA A 202 14.79 -12.30 -14.60
C ALA A 202 15.32 -12.21 -16.04
N ASN A 203 14.47 -11.81 -16.98
CA ASN A 203 14.90 -11.48 -18.32
C ASN A 203 15.59 -10.14 -18.31
N THR A 204 16.73 -10.02 -18.99
CA THR A 204 17.51 -8.80 -19.07
C THR A 204 17.22 -8.02 -20.34
N ASP A 205 17.33 -8.70 -21.49
CA ASP A 205 17.15 -8.12 -22.81
C ASP A 205 16.44 -9.09 -23.75
N MET A 206 15.82 -8.52 -24.78
CA MET A 206 15.21 -9.29 -25.86
C MET A 206 15.76 -8.83 -27.21
N ALA A 207 16.16 -9.76 -28.06
CA ALA A 207 16.56 -9.50 -29.42
C ALA A 207 15.71 -10.33 -30.38
N PHE A 208 15.33 -9.70 -31.47
CA PHE A 208 14.49 -10.32 -32.51
C PHE A 208 15.32 -10.45 -33.79
N ARG A 209 15.22 -11.59 -34.42
CA ARG A 209 15.76 -11.81 -35.74
C ARG A 209 14.82 -12.75 -36.52
N ASP A 210 14.19 -12.19 -37.54
CA ASP A 210 13.15 -12.89 -38.32
C ASP A 210 12.03 -13.41 -37.39
N ASN A 211 11.82 -14.71 -37.33
CA ASN A 211 10.85 -15.39 -36.47
C ASN A 211 11.46 -15.93 -35.16
N VAL A 212 12.65 -15.50 -34.80
CA VAL A 212 13.34 -15.96 -33.61
C VAL A 212 13.41 -14.85 -32.59
N LEU A 213 12.93 -15.13 -31.38
CA LEU A 213 13.10 -14.29 -30.19
C LEU A 213 14.22 -14.89 -29.32
N VAL A 214 15.20 -14.10 -29.00
CA VAL A 214 16.24 -14.44 -28.01
C VAL A 214 16.01 -13.59 -26.78
N ALA A 215 15.72 -14.23 -25.66
CA ALA A 215 15.58 -13.57 -24.36
C ALA A 215 16.83 -13.84 -23.52
N GLY A 216 17.50 -12.77 -23.12
CA GLY A 216 18.61 -12.83 -22.18
C GLY A 216 18.10 -13.05 -20.75
N ASN A 217 18.86 -13.83 -19.99
CA ASN A 217 18.60 -14.07 -18.58
C ASN A 217 19.93 -13.96 -17.84
N TYR A 218 19.92 -13.52 -16.59
CA TYR A 218 21.13 -13.38 -15.77
C TYR A 218 21.94 -14.69 -15.61
N LEU A 219 21.33 -15.83 -15.87
CA LEU A 219 21.97 -17.14 -15.74
C LEU A 219 22.31 -17.81 -17.08
N SER A 220 21.62 -17.48 -18.17
CA SER A 220 21.83 -18.06 -19.49
C SER A 220 21.07 -17.32 -20.60
N LEU A 221 21.33 -17.74 -21.86
CA LEU A 221 20.53 -17.34 -23.03
C LEU A 221 19.46 -18.41 -23.29
N ILE A 222 18.23 -17.99 -23.50
CA ILE A 222 17.13 -18.85 -23.91
C ILE A 222 16.82 -18.54 -25.37
N HIS A 223 16.82 -19.58 -26.23
CA HIS A 223 16.35 -19.52 -27.60
C HIS A 223 14.91 -20.02 -27.64
N ILE A 224 14.01 -19.20 -28.17
CA ILE A 224 12.60 -19.53 -28.35
C ILE A 224 12.25 -19.46 -29.85
#